data_aaeb46f46d654c8d6a6039dfb068ab7b
#
_entry.id   aaeb46f46d654c8d6a6039dfb068ab7b
#
_cell.length_a   1.000
_cell.length_b   1.000
_cell.length_c   1.000
_cell.angle_alpha   90.00
_cell.angle_beta   90.00
_cell.angle_gamma   90.00
#
_symmetry.space_group_name_H-M   'P 1'
#
loop_
_entity.id
_entity.type
_entity.pdbx_description
1 polymer ?
#
loop_
_entity_poly.entity_id
_entity_poly.type
_entity_poly.pdbx_seq_one_letter_code
_entity_poly.pdbx_strand_id
1 'polypeptide(L)'
;SLVAHELAHSWSGNLVTNSTWADIWLNEGFTTYFESRIMEAVYGRDRALMLQVLGWNDLQGDLKTMAPADTKLHVDLTGRDPDDGLNDIPYEKGAAFLRTIERIVGRDAFDAWLKGYFERNAFRPMSSAQFLTDIRANLVKGDADLEARLQLDNWVYQPGLPSNAEAPVSTALTAVDRAAEAFFADKGPASAIPWSGWSTQERQHFLAWRPAGLRAGADWLTTAQLADLESTLKLKDEGNAEVLFGWLQIAVPHRYQPAVPTLEHFLTSQGRRKFVMPLFTSLWAEGDWGRPIATRIYAKARPGYHPVTTGSVDALVGVPQGSAS
;
A
#
# COMPACT_ATOMS: atom_id res chain seq x y z
N SER A 1 -8.74 8.86 -5.43
CA SER A 1 -8.29 8.92 -4.04
C SER A 1 -7.19 9.96 -3.83
N LEU A 2 -6.09 9.98 -4.62
CA LEU A 2 -4.96 10.89 -4.44
C LEU A 2 -5.37 12.38 -4.28
N VAL A 3 -6.26 12.90 -5.12
CA VAL A 3 -6.72 14.30 -4.99
C VAL A 3 -7.44 14.55 -3.66
N ALA A 4 -8.22 13.58 -3.19
CA ALA A 4 -8.89 13.67 -1.88
C ALA A 4 -7.86 13.65 -0.73
N HIS A 5 -6.80 12.85 -0.85
CA HIS A 5 -5.69 12.79 0.08
C HIS A 5 -4.99 14.15 0.19
N GLU A 6 -4.53 14.69 -0.94
CA GLU A 6 -3.83 15.98 -0.96
C GLU A 6 -4.70 17.15 -0.46
N LEU A 7 -6.01 17.15 -0.76
CA LEU A 7 -6.93 18.14 -0.20
C LEU A 7 -7.10 18.01 1.32
N ALA A 8 -7.09 16.78 1.84
CA ALA A 8 -7.24 16.54 3.27
C ALA A 8 -6.04 17.04 4.08
N HIS A 9 -4.85 17.14 3.47
CA HIS A 9 -3.69 17.79 4.10
C HIS A 9 -3.94 19.26 4.48
N SER A 10 -5.00 19.90 3.98
CA SER A 10 -5.43 21.21 4.47
C SER A 10 -5.73 21.22 5.97
N TRP A 11 -6.17 20.08 6.52
CA TRP A 11 -6.42 19.89 7.96
C TRP A 11 -5.25 19.19 8.64
N SER A 12 -4.98 17.96 8.29
CA SER A 12 -3.89 17.15 8.82
C SER A 12 -2.61 17.36 8.01
N GLY A 13 -1.77 18.23 8.47
CA GLY A 13 -0.57 18.71 7.79
C GLY A 13 -0.46 20.23 7.87
N ASN A 14 -1.41 20.98 7.31
CA ASN A 14 -1.36 22.43 7.30
C ASN A 14 -1.97 23.08 8.55
N LEU A 15 -3.18 22.66 8.96
CA LEU A 15 -3.84 23.24 10.13
C LEU A 15 -3.26 22.70 11.43
N VAL A 16 -3.05 21.38 11.51
CA VAL A 16 -2.38 20.71 12.62
C VAL A 16 -1.28 19.85 12.03
N THR A 17 -0.03 20.10 12.41
CA THR A 17 1.17 19.46 11.85
C THR A 17 1.80 18.54 12.89
N ASN A 18 2.41 17.43 12.49
CA ASN A 18 3.22 16.60 13.38
C ASN A 18 4.44 17.36 13.90
N SER A 19 4.78 17.18 15.17
CA SER A 19 5.92 17.87 15.81
C SER A 19 7.27 17.36 15.30
N THR A 20 7.35 16.06 15.03
CA THR A 20 8.57 15.36 14.58
C THR A 20 8.21 14.32 13.54
N TRP A 21 9.21 13.85 12.80
CA TRP A 21 9.02 12.74 11.86
C TRP A 21 8.56 11.43 12.53
N ALA A 22 8.90 11.26 13.82
CA ALA A 22 8.40 10.13 14.61
C ALA A 22 6.87 10.12 14.77
N ASP A 23 6.23 11.28 14.57
CA ASP A 23 4.78 11.50 14.71
C ASP A 23 4.08 11.68 13.36
N ILE A 24 4.72 11.30 12.23
CA ILE A 24 4.21 11.54 10.87
C ILE A 24 2.81 10.92 10.64
N TRP A 25 2.44 9.89 11.38
CA TRP A 25 1.10 9.30 11.33
C TRP A 25 -0.03 10.30 11.67
N LEU A 26 0.27 11.36 12.43
CA LEU A 26 -0.68 12.43 12.74
C LEU A 26 -1.04 13.24 11.48
N ASN A 27 -0.15 13.30 10.50
CA ASN A 27 -0.46 13.83 9.19
C ASN A 27 -1.10 12.75 8.32
N GLU A 28 -0.36 11.71 8.01
CA GLU A 28 -0.71 10.74 6.98
C GLU A 28 -1.88 9.84 7.38
N GLY A 29 -1.94 9.40 8.63
CA GLY A 29 -3.02 8.55 9.12
C GLY A 29 -4.38 9.27 9.14
N PHE A 30 -4.39 10.55 9.59
CA PHE A 30 -5.59 11.38 9.51
C PHE A 30 -5.97 11.66 8.07
N THR A 31 -5.02 11.98 7.21
CA THR A 31 -5.24 12.27 5.81
C THR A 31 -5.82 11.06 5.06
N THR A 32 -5.28 9.85 5.30
CA THR A 32 -5.81 8.60 4.75
C THR A 32 -7.22 8.30 5.27
N TYR A 33 -7.49 8.59 6.55
CA TYR A 33 -8.83 8.49 7.11
C TYR A 33 -9.80 9.46 6.43
N PHE A 34 -9.42 10.75 6.26
CA PHE A 34 -10.24 11.74 5.56
C PHE A 34 -10.44 11.40 4.09
N GLU A 35 -9.39 10.94 3.39
CA GLU A 35 -9.51 10.44 2.03
C GLU A 35 -10.65 9.42 1.93
N SER A 36 -10.65 8.42 2.82
CA SER A 36 -11.69 7.40 2.87
C SER A 36 -13.08 7.98 3.10
N ARG A 37 -13.23 8.97 4.01
CA ARG A 37 -14.51 9.67 4.29
C ARG A 37 -14.97 10.50 3.07
N ILE A 38 -14.06 11.15 2.35
CA ILE A 38 -14.36 11.89 1.12
C ILE A 38 -14.79 10.90 0.02
N MET A 39 -14.07 9.80 -0.15
CA MET A 39 -14.43 8.77 -1.13
C MET A 39 -15.80 8.14 -0.83
N GLU A 40 -16.15 7.93 0.45
CA GLU A 40 -17.48 7.49 0.87
C GLU A 40 -18.55 8.51 0.47
N ALA A 41 -18.32 9.79 0.72
CA ALA A 41 -19.30 10.85 0.42
C ALA A 41 -19.49 11.06 -1.09
N VAL A 42 -18.45 10.92 -1.91
CA VAL A 42 -18.48 11.21 -3.36
C VAL A 42 -18.91 9.98 -4.17
N TYR A 43 -18.42 8.79 -3.80
CA TYR A 43 -18.56 7.56 -4.60
C TYR A 43 -19.33 6.44 -3.90
N GLY A 44 -19.76 6.66 -2.67
CA GLY A 44 -20.48 5.69 -1.87
C GLY A 44 -19.58 4.77 -1.04
N ARG A 45 -20.24 4.11 -0.07
CA ARG A 45 -19.57 3.30 0.96
C ARG A 45 -18.80 2.10 0.37
N ASP A 46 -19.34 1.43 -0.63
CA ASP A 46 -18.71 0.24 -1.22
C ASP A 46 -17.37 0.57 -1.86
N ARG A 47 -17.27 1.74 -2.49
CA ARG A 47 -16.02 2.23 -3.07
C ARG A 47 -14.99 2.56 -1.98
N ALA A 48 -15.40 3.21 -0.91
CA ALA A 48 -14.51 3.51 0.21
C ALA A 48 -14.03 2.23 0.91
N LEU A 49 -14.92 1.27 1.15
CA LEU A 49 -14.57 -0.03 1.74
C LEU A 49 -13.57 -0.80 0.87
N MET A 50 -13.72 -0.76 -0.45
CA MET A 50 -12.76 -1.40 -1.35
C MET A 50 -11.35 -0.82 -1.18
N LEU A 51 -11.22 0.51 -1.13
CA LEU A 51 -9.92 1.17 -0.91
C LEU A 51 -9.34 0.82 0.47
N GLN A 52 -10.18 0.78 1.51
CA GLN A 52 -9.75 0.38 2.85
C GLN A 52 -9.23 -1.07 2.90
N VAL A 53 -9.84 -2.00 2.15
CA VAL A 53 -9.36 -3.40 2.07
C VAL A 53 -7.99 -3.45 1.39
N LEU A 54 -7.79 -2.68 0.32
CA LEU A 54 -6.49 -2.64 -0.36
C LEU A 54 -5.39 -2.11 0.56
N GLY A 55 -5.62 -0.96 1.21
CA GLY A 55 -4.66 -0.42 2.19
C GLY A 55 -4.43 -1.34 3.39
N TRP A 56 -5.46 -2.05 3.86
CA TRP A 56 -5.30 -3.07 4.89
C TRP A 56 -4.40 -4.23 4.44
N ASN A 57 -4.50 -4.66 3.19
CA ASN A 57 -3.64 -5.73 2.64
C ASN A 57 -2.19 -5.27 2.53
N ASP A 58 -1.95 -4.02 2.12
CA ASP A 58 -0.61 -3.42 2.08
C ASP A 58 -0.02 -3.36 3.51
N LEU A 59 -0.79 -2.87 4.48
CA LEU A 59 -0.42 -2.90 5.90
C LEU A 59 -0.07 -4.32 6.39
N GLN A 60 -0.87 -5.34 6.05
CA GLN A 60 -0.58 -6.72 6.42
C GLN A 60 0.72 -7.25 5.77
N GLY A 61 1.07 -6.76 4.59
CA GLY A 61 2.34 -7.02 3.91
C GLY A 61 3.52 -6.47 4.71
N ASP A 62 3.45 -5.19 5.08
CA ASP A 62 4.47 -4.50 5.86
C ASP A 62 4.66 -5.13 7.24
N LEU A 63 3.57 -5.44 7.95
CA LEU A 63 3.64 -6.08 9.27
C LEU A 63 4.34 -7.45 9.25
N LYS A 64 4.39 -8.15 8.11
CA LYS A 64 5.08 -9.44 7.96
C LYS A 64 6.56 -9.30 7.63
N THR A 65 6.95 -8.20 7.01
CA THR A 65 8.30 -8.05 6.42
C THR A 65 9.18 -7.06 7.17
N MET A 66 8.58 -6.08 7.85
CA MET A 66 9.31 -5.05 8.57
C MET A 66 9.76 -5.52 9.97
N ALA A 67 10.80 -4.87 10.48
CA ALA A 67 11.19 -5.05 11.88
C ALA A 67 10.04 -4.61 12.81
N PRO A 68 9.73 -5.34 13.88
CA PRO A 68 8.61 -4.99 14.77
C PRO A 68 8.65 -3.54 15.28
N ALA A 69 9.83 -3.00 15.58
CA ALA A 69 9.99 -1.62 16.06
C ALA A 69 9.50 -0.58 15.05
N ASP A 70 9.60 -0.85 13.74
CA ASP A 70 9.21 0.04 12.66
C ASP A 70 7.71 -0.07 12.32
N THR A 71 6.98 -0.97 12.96
CA THR A 71 5.52 -1.13 12.80
C THR A 71 4.71 -0.34 13.84
N LYS A 72 5.34 0.50 14.64
CA LYS A 72 4.68 1.43 15.58
C LYS A 72 4.20 2.68 14.83
N LEU A 73 3.16 3.34 15.33
CA LEU A 73 2.76 4.65 14.82
C LEU A 73 3.77 5.74 15.24
N HIS A 74 4.18 5.74 16.52
CA HIS A 74 5.31 6.56 16.96
C HIS A 74 6.59 5.73 16.85
N VAL A 75 7.39 6.03 15.81
CA VAL A 75 8.61 5.29 15.50
C VAL A 75 9.85 6.09 15.90
N ASP A 76 10.84 5.46 16.51
CA ASP A 76 12.11 6.09 16.82
C ASP A 76 12.99 6.14 15.56
N LEU A 77 13.20 7.35 15.05
CA LEU A 77 14.06 7.65 13.89
C LEU A 77 15.40 8.28 14.29
N THR A 78 15.79 8.19 15.56
CA THR A 78 17.05 8.78 16.04
C THR A 78 18.25 8.18 15.31
N GLY A 79 19.00 9.03 14.60
CA GLY A 79 20.18 8.61 13.82
C GLY A 79 19.87 7.88 12.52
N ARG A 80 18.59 7.88 12.09
CA ARG A 80 18.12 7.32 10.81
C ARG A 80 17.70 8.43 9.85
N ASP A 81 17.63 8.09 8.56
CA ASP A 81 17.03 8.97 7.58
C ASP A 81 15.52 9.11 7.89
N PRO A 82 14.97 10.33 7.95
CA PRO A 82 13.53 10.52 8.14
C PRO A 82 12.66 9.76 7.11
N ASP A 83 13.14 9.60 5.88
CA ASP A 83 12.44 8.87 4.82
C ASP A 83 12.28 7.37 5.13
N ASP A 84 13.06 6.80 6.05
CA ASP A 84 12.88 5.42 6.53
C ASP A 84 11.54 5.24 7.26
N GLY A 85 10.94 6.31 7.75
CA GLY A 85 9.61 6.32 8.36
C GLY A 85 8.46 6.43 7.38
N LEU A 86 8.72 6.70 6.09
CA LEU A 86 7.70 6.85 5.04
C LEU A 86 7.42 5.50 4.35
N ASN A 87 6.66 4.67 5.03
CA ASN A 87 6.13 3.38 4.55
C ASN A 87 4.61 3.35 4.79
N ASP A 88 3.93 2.23 4.57
CA ASP A 88 2.47 2.17 4.71
C ASP A 88 1.97 2.24 6.16
N ILE A 89 2.85 2.07 7.17
CA ILE A 89 2.46 2.08 8.60
C ILE A 89 1.81 3.40 9.03
N PRO A 90 2.42 4.59 8.89
CA PRO A 90 1.79 5.85 9.31
C PRO A 90 0.46 6.11 8.59
N TYR A 91 0.33 5.70 7.35
CA TYR A 91 -0.88 5.86 6.54
C TYR A 91 -1.98 4.89 6.97
N GLU A 92 -1.77 3.61 6.76
CA GLU A 92 -2.82 2.60 6.87
C GLU A 92 -3.09 2.16 8.31
N LYS A 93 -2.05 1.96 9.14
CA LYS A 93 -2.25 1.71 10.57
C LYS A 93 -2.84 2.93 11.28
N GLY A 94 -2.39 4.15 10.90
CA GLY A 94 -2.95 5.40 11.43
C GLY A 94 -4.43 5.55 11.09
N ALA A 95 -4.82 5.34 9.83
CA ALA A 95 -6.22 5.37 9.42
C ALA A 95 -7.04 4.25 10.07
N ALA A 96 -6.49 3.04 10.21
CA ALA A 96 -7.16 1.94 10.92
C ALA A 96 -7.42 2.25 12.39
N PHE A 97 -6.49 2.93 13.04
CA PHE A 97 -6.66 3.42 14.42
C PHE A 97 -7.83 4.39 14.52
N LEU A 98 -7.90 5.40 13.64
CA LEU A 98 -9.00 6.37 13.65
C LEU A 98 -10.35 5.72 13.33
N ARG A 99 -10.41 4.78 12.38
CA ARG A 99 -11.60 3.98 12.09
C ARG A 99 -12.03 3.13 13.30
N THR A 100 -11.07 2.60 14.05
CA THR A 100 -11.36 1.83 15.27
C THR A 100 -11.97 2.71 16.34
N ILE A 101 -11.46 3.93 16.53
CA ILE A 101 -12.06 4.90 17.46
C ILE A 101 -13.49 5.23 17.01
N GLU A 102 -13.69 5.62 15.74
CA GLU A 102 -15.02 5.91 15.16
C GLU A 102 -16.00 4.76 15.39
N ARG A 103 -15.56 3.52 15.14
CA ARG A 103 -16.40 2.33 15.33
C ARG A 103 -16.83 2.13 16.79
N ILE A 104 -15.92 2.36 17.74
CA ILE A 104 -16.15 2.15 19.17
C ILE A 104 -17.07 3.22 19.77
N VAL A 105 -16.87 4.49 19.42
CA VAL A 105 -17.63 5.62 20.00
C VAL A 105 -18.84 6.05 19.16
N GLY A 106 -18.91 5.60 17.92
CA GLY A 106 -19.89 6.03 16.93
C GLY A 106 -19.46 7.27 16.15
N ARG A 107 -19.91 7.37 14.90
CA ARG A 107 -19.50 8.42 13.94
C ARG A 107 -19.78 9.82 14.45
N ASP A 108 -20.98 10.07 14.98
CA ASP A 108 -21.38 11.42 15.43
C ASP A 108 -20.50 11.93 16.59
N ALA A 109 -20.20 11.06 17.56
CA ALA A 109 -19.35 11.41 18.69
C ALA A 109 -17.90 11.61 18.24
N PHE A 110 -17.41 10.78 17.33
CA PHE A 110 -16.08 10.90 16.75
C PHE A 110 -15.94 12.19 15.93
N ASP A 111 -16.89 12.50 15.06
CA ASP A 111 -16.88 13.71 14.23
C ASP A 111 -16.96 14.98 15.07
N ALA A 112 -17.75 14.99 16.14
CA ALA A 112 -17.80 16.11 17.08
C ALA A 112 -16.46 16.34 17.81
N TRP A 113 -15.81 15.26 18.27
CA TRP A 113 -14.50 15.34 18.88
C TRP A 113 -13.45 15.79 17.83
N LEU A 114 -13.46 15.21 16.64
CA LEU A 114 -12.51 15.48 15.56
C LEU A 114 -12.53 16.96 15.16
N LYS A 115 -13.73 17.53 14.98
CA LYS A 115 -13.89 18.97 14.74
C LYS A 115 -13.25 19.79 15.86
N GLY A 116 -13.57 19.49 17.11
CA GLY A 116 -12.99 20.17 18.27
C GLY A 116 -11.48 19.98 18.38
N TYR A 117 -10.94 18.81 18.00
CA TYR A 117 -9.49 18.56 17.97
C TYR A 117 -8.77 19.52 17.03
N PHE A 118 -9.23 19.70 15.80
CA PHE A 118 -8.64 20.63 14.84
C PHE A 118 -8.82 22.10 15.25
N GLU A 119 -9.96 22.46 15.85
CA GLU A 119 -10.21 23.82 16.36
C GLU A 119 -9.26 24.17 17.52
N ARG A 120 -9.08 23.29 18.51
CA ARG A 120 -8.23 23.51 19.67
C ARG A 120 -6.74 23.57 19.34
N ASN A 121 -6.33 22.81 18.33
CA ASN A 121 -4.93 22.64 18.00
C ASN A 121 -4.51 23.35 16.69
N ALA A 122 -5.39 24.22 16.17
CA ALA A 122 -5.14 24.96 14.93
C ALA A 122 -3.81 25.73 14.98
N PHE A 123 -3.00 25.56 13.94
CA PHE A 123 -1.68 26.18 13.77
C PHE A 123 -0.67 25.82 14.86
N ARG A 124 -0.80 24.64 15.45
CA ARG A 124 0.13 24.12 16.45
C ARG A 124 0.74 22.80 15.99
N PRO A 125 2.02 22.55 16.31
CA PRO A 125 2.61 21.23 16.15
C PRO A 125 2.02 20.28 17.19
N MET A 126 1.82 19.01 16.80
CA MET A 126 1.22 17.97 17.62
C MET A 126 2.14 16.75 17.68
N SER A 127 2.40 16.25 18.89
CA SER A 127 3.05 14.96 19.10
C SER A 127 2.02 13.86 19.42
N SER A 128 2.41 12.60 19.30
CA SER A 128 1.58 11.46 19.71
C SER A 128 1.14 11.56 21.18
N ALA A 129 2.01 12.00 22.07
CA ALA A 129 1.66 12.19 23.49
C ALA A 129 0.61 13.27 23.71
N GLN A 130 0.70 14.39 22.99
CA GLN A 130 -0.28 15.47 23.04
C GLN A 130 -1.63 15.03 22.44
N PHE A 131 -1.61 14.28 21.33
CA PHE A 131 -2.82 13.67 20.76
C PHE A 131 -3.52 12.77 21.77
N LEU A 132 -2.77 11.88 22.44
CA LEU A 132 -3.33 10.99 23.47
C LEU A 132 -3.88 11.78 24.66
N THR A 133 -3.27 12.88 25.02
CA THR A 133 -3.78 13.78 26.08
C THR A 133 -5.09 14.42 25.65
N ASP A 134 -5.18 14.94 24.41
CA ASP A 134 -6.39 15.57 23.89
C ASP A 134 -7.57 14.59 23.82
N ILE A 135 -7.35 13.39 23.27
CA ILE A 135 -8.42 12.40 23.10
C ILE A 135 -8.94 11.91 24.47
N ARG A 136 -8.03 11.70 25.44
CA ARG A 136 -8.43 11.34 26.82
C ARG A 136 -9.25 12.43 27.50
N ALA A 137 -8.84 13.68 27.35
CA ALA A 137 -9.55 14.82 27.96
C ALA A 137 -10.90 15.11 27.31
N ASN A 138 -11.01 14.99 25.99
CA ASN A 138 -12.15 15.53 25.23
C ASN A 138 -13.10 14.45 24.65
N LEU A 139 -12.63 13.20 24.47
CA LEU A 139 -13.47 12.09 24.01
C LEU A 139 -13.71 11.05 25.10
N VAL A 140 -12.66 10.55 25.75
CA VAL A 140 -12.75 9.51 26.80
C VAL A 140 -13.35 10.07 28.10
N LYS A 141 -12.92 11.27 28.52
CA LYS A 141 -13.45 12.01 29.66
C LYS A 141 -13.48 11.22 30.98
N GLY A 142 -12.48 10.37 31.17
CA GLY A 142 -12.35 9.55 32.38
C GLY A 142 -13.16 8.27 32.42
N ASP A 143 -13.81 7.90 31.31
CA ASP A 143 -14.48 6.60 31.17
C ASP A 143 -13.43 5.48 31.03
N ALA A 144 -13.26 4.69 32.09
CA ALA A 144 -12.26 3.62 32.18
C ALA A 144 -12.58 2.45 31.23
N ASP A 145 -13.87 2.16 31.01
CA ASP A 145 -14.29 1.09 30.09
C ASP A 145 -14.03 1.50 28.64
N LEU A 146 -14.29 2.75 28.29
CA LEU A 146 -13.97 3.31 26.98
C LEU A 146 -12.45 3.34 26.75
N GLU A 147 -11.66 3.81 27.72
CA GLU A 147 -10.18 3.80 27.64
C GLU A 147 -9.64 2.39 27.35
N ALA A 148 -10.14 1.39 28.09
CA ALA A 148 -9.73 -0.01 27.90
C ALA A 148 -10.10 -0.55 26.52
N ARG A 149 -11.30 -0.20 26.01
CA ARG A 149 -11.77 -0.62 24.68
C ARG A 149 -10.99 0.05 23.54
N LEU A 150 -10.56 1.29 23.70
CA LEU A 150 -9.84 2.05 22.67
C LEU A 150 -8.39 1.58 22.52
N GLN A 151 -7.74 1.06 23.57
CA GLN A 151 -6.35 0.59 23.56
C GLN A 151 -5.37 1.64 22.98
N LEU A 152 -5.55 2.90 23.34
CA LEU A 152 -4.87 4.04 22.71
C LEU A 152 -3.34 3.89 22.66
N ASP A 153 -2.72 3.55 23.80
CA ASP A 153 -1.26 3.39 23.88
C ASP A 153 -0.77 2.20 23.05
N ASN A 154 -1.57 1.12 22.95
CA ASN A 154 -1.22 -0.04 22.14
C ASN A 154 -1.16 0.33 20.66
N TRP A 155 -2.10 1.14 20.16
CA TRP A 155 -2.09 1.61 18.78
C TRP A 155 -0.85 2.43 18.47
N VAL A 156 -0.48 3.35 19.36
CA VAL A 156 0.58 4.33 19.11
C VAL A 156 1.97 3.74 19.35
N TYR A 157 2.17 3.04 20.48
CA TYR A 157 3.51 2.68 20.94
C TYR A 157 3.86 1.19 20.84
N GLN A 158 2.89 0.33 20.53
CA GLN A 158 3.18 -1.10 20.38
C GLN A 158 3.33 -1.52 18.93
N PRO A 159 4.22 -2.48 18.61
CA PRO A 159 4.36 -3.03 17.28
C PRO A 159 3.12 -3.84 16.88
N GLY A 160 2.92 -3.99 15.57
CA GLY A 160 1.80 -4.74 15.01
C GLY A 160 0.45 -4.04 15.18
N LEU A 161 -0.63 -4.82 15.28
CA LEU A 161 -1.99 -4.34 15.47
C LEU A 161 -2.52 -4.78 16.84
N PRO A 162 -3.20 -3.89 17.57
CA PRO A 162 -3.92 -4.27 18.80
C PRO A 162 -5.08 -5.24 18.53
N SER A 163 -5.53 -5.93 19.56
CA SER A 163 -6.59 -6.95 19.48
C SER A 163 -7.97 -6.39 19.07
N ASN A 164 -8.17 -5.09 19.19
CA ASN A 164 -9.40 -4.40 18.76
C ASN A 164 -9.36 -3.92 17.29
N ALA A 165 -8.28 -4.19 16.56
CA ALA A 165 -8.21 -3.91 15.13
C ALA A 165 -9.12 -4.87 14.35
N GLU A 166 -9.90 -4.33 13.42
CA GLU A 166 -10.78 -5.12 12.55
C GLU A 166 -10.44 -4.86 11.08
N ALA A 167 -10.33 -5.94 10.32
CA ALA A 167 -10.16 -5.86 8.87
C ALA A 167 -11.43 -5.31 8.21
N PRO A 168 -11.33 -4.34 7.30
CA PRO A 168 -12.46 -3.92 6.49
C PRO A 168 -12.90 -5.05 5.54
N VAL A 169 -14.18 -5.06 5.16
CA VAL A 169 -14.74 -6.05 4.23
C VAL A 169 -15.40 -5.32 3.06
N SER A 170 -15.11 -5.77 1.83
CA SER A 170 -15.69 -5.24 0.60
C SER A 170 -16.38 -6.35 -0.19
N THR A 171 -17.67 -6.19 -0.45
CA THR A 171 -18.45 -7.13 -1.28
C THR A 171 -17.99 -7.12 -2.74
N ALA A 172 -17.54 -5.97 -3.26
CA ALA A 172 -17.01 -5.86 -4.61
C ALA A 172 -15.75 -6.72 -4.76
N LEU A 173 -14.81 -6.65 -3.81
CA LEU A 173 -13.59 -7.46 -3.86
C LEU A 173 -13.86 -8.95 -3.65
N THR A 174 -14.89 -9.33 -2.88
CA THR A 174 -15.30 -10.74 -2.78
C THR A 174 -15.70 -11.33 -4.14
N ALA A 175 -16.33 -10.54 -5.01
CA ALA A 175 -16.66 -10.99 -6.37
C ALA A 175 -15.39 -11.14 -7.23
N VAL A 176 -14.42 -10.25 -7.06
CA VAL A 176 -13.11 -10.36 -7.71
C VAL A 176 -12.34 -11.59 -7.24
N ASP A 177 -12.33 -11.85 -5.92
CA ASP A 177 -11.68 -13.04 -5.33
C ASP A 177 -12.24 -14.34 -5.93
N ARG A 178 -13.58 -14.45 -6.07
CA ARG A 178 -14.22 -15.61 -6.72
C ARG A 178 -13.79 -15.77 -8.17
N ALA A 179 -13.70 -14.69 -8.94
CA ALA A 179 -13.25 -14.74 -10.32
C ALA A 179 -11.76 -15.12 -10.39
N ALA A 180 -10.94 -14.63 -9.48
CA ALA A 180 -9.53 -14.98 -9.36
C ALA A 180 -9.35 -16.45 -9.01
N GLU A 181 -10.08 -16.97 -8.03
CA GLU A 181 -10.07 -18.38 -7.65
C GLU A 181 -10.49 -19.27 -8.83
N ALA A 182 -11.59 -18.93 -9.50
CA ALA A 182 -12.08 -19.66 -10.66
C ALA A 182 -11.03 -19.74 -11.81
N PHE A 183 -10.29 -18.67 -12.06
CA PHE A 183 -9.24 -18.69 -13.09
C PHE A 183 -7.94 -19.33 -12.58
N PHE A 184 -7.42 -18.85 -11.45
CA PHE A 184 -6.09 -19.21 -10.99
C PHE A 184 -6.03 -20.60 -10.33
N ALA A 185 -7.03 -20.97 -9.53
CA ALA A 185 -7.09 -22.26 -8.85
C ALA A 185 -7.82 -23.32 -9.68
N ASP A 186 -9.01 -23.00 -10.18
CA ASP A 186 -9.89 -23.96 -10.88
C ASP A 186 -9.57 -24.08 -12.38
N LYS A 187 -8.62 -23.25 -12.88
CA LYS A 187 -8.16 -23.24 -14.28
C LYS A 187 -9.27 -22.96 -15.30
N GLY A 188 -10.22 -22.10 -14.93
CA GLY A 188 -11.24 -21.60 -15.82
C GLY A 188 -10.66 -20.72 -16.95
N PRO A 189 -11.44 -20.40 -18.01
CA PRO A 189 -10.97 -19.56 -19.10
C PRO A 189 -10.94 -18.07 -18.69
N ALA A 190 -9.96 -17.31 -19.21
CA ALA A 190 -9.85 -15.88 -18.96
C ALA A 190 -11.07 -15.09 -19.51
N SER A 191 -11.78 -15.63 -20.49
CA SER A 191 -13.02 -15.02 -21.04
C SER A 191 -14.18 -14.97 -20.04
N ALA A 192 -14.13 -15.74 -18.95
CA ALA A 192 -15.13 -15.70 -17.88
C ALA A 192 -14.88 -14.55 -16.89
N ILE A 193 -13.73 -13.88 -16.96
CA ILE A 193 -13.37 -12.75 -16.08
C ILE A 193 -14.10 -11.49 -16.55
N PRO A 194 -14.90 -10.80 -15.70
CA PRO A 194 -15.66 -9.62 -16.09
C PRO A 194 -14.78 -8.36 -16.12
N TRP A 195 -13.60 -8.46 -16.74
CA TRP A 195 -12.49 -7.50 -16.74
C TRP A 195 -12.90 -6.09 -17.20
N SER A 196 -13.71 -5.99 -18.27
CA SER A 196 -14.11 -4.69 -18.83
C SER A 196 -14.99 -3.86 -17.89
N GLY A 197 -15.74 -4.52 -17.00
CA GLY A 197 -16.59 -3.88 -16.00
C GLY A 197 -15.84 -3.46 -14.73
N TRP A 198 -14.60 -3.91 -14.56
CA TRP A 198 -13.83 -3.64 -13.35
C TRP A 198 -13.11 -2.31 -13.37
N SER A 199 -13.09 -1.67 -12.22
CA SER A 199 -12.23 -0.53 -11.92
C SER A 199 -10.75 -0.93 -11.89
N THR A 200 -9.85 0.05 -11.90
CA THR A 200 -8.41 -0.19 -11.72
C THR A 200 -8.10 -0.99 -10.47
N GLN A 201 -8.75 -0.70 -9.34
CA GLN A 201 -8.52 -1.37 -8.07
C GLN A 201 -8.96 -2.84 -8.09
N GLU A 202 -10.09 -3.14 -8.70
CA GLU A 202 -10.54 -4.53 -8.87
C GLU A 202 -9.59 -5.31 -9.76
N ARG A 203 -9.08 -4.71 -10.84
CA ARG A 203 -8.07 -5.32 -11.72
C ARG A 203 -6.75 -5.56 -10.98
N GLN A 204 -6.29 -4.59 -10.19
CA GLN A 204 -5.10 -4.74 -9.36
C GLN A 204 -5.28 -5.88 -8.35
N HIS A 205 -6.43 -5.92 -7.66
CA HIS A 205 -6.73 -6.96 -6.68
C HIS A 205 -6.74 -8.35 -7.32
N PHE A 206 -7.37 -8.50 -8.49
CA PHE A 206 -7.33 -9.74 -9.26
C PHE A 206 -5.89 -10.18 -9.60
N LEU A 207 -5.07 -9.26 -10.12
CA LEU A 207 -3.68 -9.56 -10.49
C LEU A 207 -2.77 -9.80 -9.29
N ALA A 208 -3.14 -9.31 -8.11
CA ALA A 208 -2.43 -9.56 -6.86
C ALA A 208 -2.78 -10.90 -6.21
N TRP A 209 -3.84 -11.59 -6.68
CA TRP A 209 -4.25 -12.88 -6.11
C TRP A 209 -3.16 -13.95 -6.23
N ARG A 210 -2.99 -14.73 -5.19
CA ARG A 210 -2.01 -15.84 -5.15
C ARG A 210 -2.63 -17.02 -4.41
N PRO A 211 -2.31 -18.28 -4.80
CA PRO A 211 -2.76 -19.47 -4.08
C PRO A 211 -2.28 -19.45 -2.63
N ALA A 212 -3.12 -19.93 -1.72
CA ALA A 212 -2.73 -20.10 -0.34
C ALA A 212 -1.56 -21.09 -0.22
N GLY A 213 -0.54 -20.75 0.56
CA GLY A 213 0.65 -21.59 0.75
C GLY A 213 1.60 -21.64 -0.44
N LEU A 214 1.47 -20.72 -1.40
CA LEU A 214 2.40 -20.62 -2.54
C LEU A 214 3.85 -20.47 -2.04
N ARG A 215 4.73 -21.35 -2.50
CA ARG A 215 6.17 -21.26 -2.20
C ARG A 215 6.83 -20.25 -3.14
N ALA A 216 7.80 -19.52 -2.64
CA ALA A 216 8.61 -18.64 -3.48
C ALA A 216 9.24 -19.41 -4.63
N GLY A 217 9.17 -18.86 -5.85
CA GLY A 217 9.71 -19.48 -7.07
C GLY A 217 8.91 -20.68 -7.63
N ALA A 218 7.73 -20.98 -7.08
CA ALA A 218 6.89 -22.04 -7.63
C ALA A 218 6.13 -21.53 -8.86
N ASP A 219 6.20 -22.31 -9.96
CA ASP A 219 5.33 -22.14 -11.13
C ASP A 219 3.92 -22.61 -10.74
N TRP A 220 2.96 -21.69 -10.65
CA TRP A 220 1.56 -21.99 -10.31
C TRP A 220 0.60 -21.75 -11.46
N LEU A 221 1.08 -21.15 -12.57
CA LEU A 221 0.38 -21.00 -13.83
C LEU A 221 1.16 -21.68 -14.96
N THR A 222 0.44 -22.28 -15.87
CA THR A 222 1.02 -22.80 -17.12
C THR A 222 1.22 -21.69 -18.14
N THR A 223 2.12 -21.89 -19.11
CA THR A 223 2.31 -20.97 -20.24
C THR A 223 0.99 -20.74 -21.02
N ALA A 224 0.14 -21.77 -21.14
CA ALA A 224 -1.17 -21.64 -21.79
C ALA A 224 -2.12 -20.72 -21.02
N GLN A 225 -2.16 -20.81 -19.69
CA GLN A 225 -2.96 -19.91 -18.87
C GLN A 225 -2.44 -18.46 -18.92
N LEU A 226 -1.13 -18.27 -18.93
CA LEU A 226 -0.53 -16.93 -19.10
C LEU A 226 -0.88 -16.33 -20.46
N ALA A 227 -0.82 -17.13 -21.53
CA ALA A 227 -1.18 -16.69 -22.89
C ALA A 227 -2.68 -16.36 -23.01
N ASP A 228 -3.56 -17.17 -22.38
CA ASP A 228 -5.00 -16.89 -22.34
C ASP A 228 -5.29 -15.59 -21.58
N LEU A 229 -4.67 -15.40 -20.40
CA LEU A 229 -4.82 -14.20 -19.62
C LEU A 229 -4.35 -12.95 -20.39
N GLU A 230 -3.13 -13.00 -20.95
CA GLU A 230 -2.55 -11.88 -21.70
C GLU A 230 -3.41 -11.48 -22.91
N SER A 231 -3.80 -12.48 -23.73
CA SER A 231 -4.52 -12.22 -24.98
C SER A 231 -5.97 -11.78 -24.73
N THR A 232 -6.68 -12.45 -23.82
CA THR A 232 -8.09 -12.16 -23.52
C THR A 232 -8.26 -10.81 -22.84
N LEU A 233 -7.41 -10.49 -21.87
CA LEU A 233 -7.49 -9.21 -21.12
C LEU A 233 -6.67 -8.10 -21.78
N LYS A 234 -5.97 -8.36 -22.90
CA LYS A 234 -5.12 -7.43 -23.65
C LYS A 234 -4.02 -6.77 -22.80
N LEU A 235 -3.42 -7.55 -21.90
CA LEU A 235 -2.50 -7.03 -20.89
C LEU A 235 -1.19 -6.46 -21.45
N LYS A 236 -0.75 -6.93 -22.63
CA LYS A 236 0.42 -6.35 -23.33
C LYS A 236 0.21 -4.92 -23.79
N ASP A 237 -1.06 -4.53 -24.04
CA ASP A 237 -1.46 -3.21 -24.55
C ASP A 237 -2.07 -2.35 -23.41
N GLU A 238 -1.96 -2.77 -22.15
CA GLU A 238 -2.53 -2.05 -20.99
C GLU A 238 -1.80 -0.73 -20.76
N GLY A 239 -2.54 0.37 -20.83
CA GLY A 239 -2.00 1.72 -20.66
C GLY A 239 -1.91 2.17 -19.20
N ASN A 240 -2.59 1.51 -18.27
CA ASN A 240 -2.52 1.83 -16.86
C ASN A 240 -1.31 1.15 -16.21
N ALA A 241 -0.34 1.95 -15.78
CA ALA A 241 0.91 1.46 -15.21
C ALA A 241 0.72 0.55 -13.97
N GLU A 242 -0.28 0.80 -13.15
CA GLU A 242 -0.58 -0.01 -11.97
C GLU A 242 -1.08 -1.43 -12.36
N VAL A 243 -1.96 -1.49 -13.36
CA VAL A 243 -2.49 -2.76 -13.88
C VAL A 243 -1.40 -3.53 -14.61
N LEU A 244 -0.66 -2.86 -15.49
CA LEU A 244 0.45 -3.48 -16.23
C LEU A 244 1.53 -4.02 -15.28
N PHE A 245 1.87 -3.27 -14.22
CA PHE A 245 2.77 -3.74 -13.18
C PHE A 245 2.29 -5.03 -12.53
N GLY A 246 0.99 -5.09 -12.16
CA GLY A 246 0.39 -6.29 -11.59
C GLY A 246 0.52 -7.52 -12.52
N TRP A 247 0.32 -7.33 -13.82
CA TRP A 247 0.55 -8.38 -14.83
C TRP A 247 2.01 -8.82 -14.88
N LEU A 248 2.94 -7.87 -14.93
CA LEU A 248 4.37 -8.16 -15.00
C LEU A 248 4.88 -8.89 -13.75
N GLN A 249 4.29 -8.63 -12.57
CA GLN A 249 4.57 -9.38 -11.34
C GLN A 249 4.07 -10.84 -11.37
N ILE A 250 3.19 -11.19 -12.30
CA ILE A 250 2.82 -12.58 -12.58
C ILE A 250 3.75 -13.16 -13.66
N ALA A 251 3.96 -12.45 -14.75
CA ALA A 251 4.67 -12.93 -15.92
C ALA A 251 6.17 -13.23 -15.65
N VAL A 252 6.85 -12.36 -14.89
CA VAL A 252 8.29 -12.48 -14.62
C VAL A 252 8.64 -13.72 -13.79
N PRO A 253 8.00 -14.02 -12.64
CA PRO A 253 8.29 -15.25 -11.88
C PRO A 253 7.99 -16.55 -12.64
N HIS A 254 7.10 -16.49 -13.64
CA HIS A 254 6.81 -17.63 -14.51
C HIS A 254 7.71 -17.69 -15.77
N ARG A 255 8.72 -16.82 -15.87
CA ARG A 255 9.64 -16.78 -17.02
C ARG A 255 8.90 -16.69 -18.37
N TYR A 256 7.78 -15.97 -18.39
CA TYR A 256 6.89 -15.84 -19.54
C TYR A 256 7.53 -14.95 -20.61
N GLN A 257 8.24 -15.59 -21.55
CA GLN A 257 9.02 -14.94 -22.60
C GLN A 257 8.25 -13.91 -23.45
N PRO A 258 6.95 -14.13 -23.82
CA PRO A 258 6.20 -13.15 -24.60
C PRO A 258 6.01 -11.78 -23.91
N ALA A 259 6.05 -11.71 -22.58
CA ALA A 259 5.94 -10.45 -21.83
C ALA A 259 7.24 -9.62 -21.78
N VAL A 260 8.38 -10.17 -22.20
CA VAL A 260 9.69 -9.49 -22.10
C VAL A 260 9.74 -8.16 -22.86
N PRO A 261 9.21 -8.02 -24.10
CA PRO A 261 9.19 -6.73 -24.78
C PRO A 261 8.36 -5.66 -24.04
N THR A 262 7.21 -6.05 -23.49
CA THR A 262 6.36 -5.17 -22.67
C THR A 262 7.05 -4.76 -21.38
N LEU A 263 7.72 -5.70 -20.69
CA LEU A 263 8.53 -5.43 -19.50
C LEU A 263 9.68 -4.45 -19.79
N GLU A 264 10.39 -4.63 -20.92
CA GLU A 264 11.45 -3.72 -21.33
C GLU A 264 10.92 -2.32 -21.59
N HIS A 265 9.81 -2.20 -22.34
CA HIS A 265 9.16 -0.92 -22.57
C HIS A 265 8.74 -0.27 -21.25
N PHE A 266 8.10 -1.01 -20.36
CA PHE A 266 7.65 -0.52 -19.05
C PHE A 266 8.81 0.04 -18.22
N LEU A 267 9.90 -0.74 -18.06
CA LEU A 267 11.05 -0.35 -17.26
C LEU A 267 11.89 0.77 -17.88
N THR A 268 11.84 0.97 -19.20
CA THR A 268 12.57 2.06 -19.88
C THR A 268 11.75 3.33 -20.03
N SER A 269 10.42 3.27 -19.88
CA SER A 269 9.52 4.42 -20.06
C SER A 269 9.21 5.18 -18.77
N GLN A 270 9.51 4.60 -17.59
CA GLN A 270 9.25 5.22 -16.30
C GLN A 270 10.24 4.73 -15.24
N GLY A 271 10.50 5.55 -14.20
CA GLY A 271 11.53 5.29 -13.19
C GLY A 271 11.03 5.24 -11.74
N ARG A 272 9.71 5.09 -11.51
CA ARG A 272 9.18 5.02 -10.13
C ARG A 272 9.69 3.77 -9.42
N ARG A 273 10.40 3.99 -8.31
CA ARG A 273 11.05 2.94 -7.52
C ARG A 273 10.07 1.81 -7.12
N LYS A 274 8.80 2.14 -6.80
CA LYS A 274 7.77 1.17 -6.44
C LYS A 274 7.50 0.11 -7.53
N PHE A 275 7.72 0.45 -8.81
CA PHE A 275 7.58 -0.48 -9.93
C PHE A 275 8.91 -1.12 -10.31
N VAL A 276 9.96 -0.30 -10.33
CA VAL A 276 11.28 -0.70 -10.82
C VAL A 276 11.89 -1.77 -9.92
N MET A 277 11.94 -1.53 -8.61
CA MET A 277 12.62 -2.45 -7.69
C MET A 277 12.00 -3.85 -7.64
N PRO A 278 10.67 -4.03 -7.47
CA PRO A 278 10.09 -5.37 -7.44
C PRO A 278 10.31 -6.16 -8.73
N LEU A 279 10.25 -5.50 -9.91
CA LEU A 279 10.44 -6.19 -11.19
C LEU A 279 11.90 -6.59 -11.40
N PHE A 280 12.88 -5.73 -11.08
CA PHE A 280 14.30 -6.12 -11.14
C PHE A 280 14.65 -7.19 -10.12
N THR A 281 14.10 -7.10 -8.91
CA THR A 281 14.29 -8.14 -7.87
C THR A 281 13.75 -9.48 -8.35
N SER A 282 12.55 -9.49 -8.93
CA SER A 282 11.95 -10.68 -9.50
C SER A 282 12.77 -11.26 -10.65
N LEU A 283 13.19 -10.43 -11.61
CA LEU A 283 14.08 -10.85 -12.70
C LEU A 283 15.39 -11.45 -12.17
N TRP A 284 15.99 -10.80 -11.17
CA TRP A 284 17.27 -11.25 -10.61
C TRP A 284 17.16 -12.61 -9.92
N ALA A 285 16.02 -12.87 -9.29
CA ALA A 285 15.71 -14.16 -8.66
C ALA A 285 15.57 -15.31 -9.67
N GLU A 286 15.21 -15.01 -10.94
CA GLU A 286 15.05 -16.00 -12.01
C GLU A 286 16.36 -16.44 -12.67
N GLY A 287 17.50 -16.22 -12.03
CA GLY A 287 18.80 -16.81 -12.37
C GLY A 287 19.20 -16.64 -13.83
N ASP A 288 19.53 -17.75 -14.50
CA ASP A 288 20.05 -17.76 -15.88
C ASP A 288 19.09 -17.18 -16.91
N TRP A 289 17.78 -17.23 -16.67
CA TRP A 289 16.80 -16.60 -17.54
C TRP A 289 16.67 -15.08 -17.26
N GLY A 290 16.53 -14.70 -16.01
CA GLY A 290 16.17 -13.33 -15.64
C GLY A 290 17.34 -12.35 -15.59
N ARG A 291 18.51 -12.78 -15.10
CA ARG A 291 19.68 -11.90 -14.94
C ARG A 291 20.19 -11.26 -16.23
N PRO A 292 20.31 -12.01 -17.36
CA PRO A 292 20.68 -11.38 -18.63
C PRO A 292 19.66 -10.35 -19.12
N ILE A 293 18.35 -10.62 -18.91
CA ILE A 293 17.27 -9.71 -19.26
C ILE A 293 17.36 -8.45 -18.39
N ALA A 294 17.51 -8.61 -17.06
CA ALA A 294 17.67 -7.51 -16.12
C ALA A 294 18.86 -6.61 -16.49
N THR A 295 20.02 -7.20 -16.72
CA THR A 295 21.24 -6.46 -17.08
C THR A 295 21.06 -5.66 -18.37
N ARG A 296 20.49 -6.28 -19.40
CA ARG A 296 20.24 -5.64 -20.69
C ARG A 296 19.24 -4.49 -20.58
N ILE A 297 18.12 -4.69 -19.88
CA ILE A 297 17.11 -3.65 -19.67
C ILE A 297 17.68 -2.52 -18.82
N TYR A 298 18.40 -2.85 -17.74
CA TYR A 298 18.98 -1.84 -16.85
C TYR A 298 20.00 -0.96 -17.55
N ALA A 299 20.85 -1.52 -18.40
CA ALA A 299 21.81 -0.74 -19.17
C ALA A 299 21.14 0.38 -20.01
N LYS A 300 19.92 0.13 -20.52
CA LYS A 300 19.12 1.12 -21.25
C LYS A 300 18.38 2.10 -20.34
N ALA A 301 17.82 1.60 -19.23
CA ALA A 301 16.94 2.36 -18.35
C ALA A 301 17.70 3.25 -17.35
N ARG A 302 18.90 2.82 -16.91
CA ARG A 302 19.70 3.46 -15.85
C ARG A 302 19.90 4.97 -16.03
N PRO A 303 20.20 5.52 -17.24
CA PRO A 303 20.40 6.95 -17.41
C PRO A 303 19.14 7.80 -17.14
N GLY A 304 17.95 7.20 -17.23
CA GLY A 304 16.67 7.87 -17.00
C GLY A 304 16.14 7.75 -15.57
N TYR A 305 16.82 6.99 -14.70
CA TYR A 305 16.36 6.77 -13.34
C TYR A 305 16.86 7.82 -12.36
N HIS A 306 16.04 8.12 -11.35
CA HIS A 306 16.44 8.95 -10.23
C HIS A 306 17.60 8.28 -9.45
N PRO A 307 18.58 9.03 -8.90
CA PRO A 307 19.73 8.48 -8.17
C PRO A 307 19.39 7.45 -7.10
N VAL A 308 18.32 7.65 -6.33
CA VAL A 308 17.85 6.69 -5.31
C VAL A 308 17.47 5.35 -5.93
N THR A 309 16.73 5.38 -7.05
CA THR A 309 16.36 4.15 -7.78
C THR A 309 17.58 3.48 -8.39
N THR A 310 18.47 4.28 -9.00
CA THR A 310 19.72 3.79 -9.58
C THR A 310 20.58 3.12 -8.52
N GLY A 311 20.81 3.75 -7.37
CA GLY A 311 21.61 3.16 -6.29
C GLY A 311 21.05 1.82 -5.78
N SER A 312 19.73 1.72 -5.69
CA SER A 312 19.06 0.47 -5.28
C SER A 312 19.23 -0.65 -6.31
N VAL A 313 19.08 -0.35 -7.60
CA VAL A 313 19.23 -1.35 -8.67
C VAL A 313 20.71 -1.69 -8.88
N ASP A 314 21.63 -0.72 -8.82
CA ASP A 314 23.08 -0.97 -8.88
C ASP A 314 23.52 -1.98 -7.82
N ALA A 315 23.04 -1.81 -6.58
CA ALA A 315 23.32 -2.75 -5.49
C ALA A 315 22.78 -4.16 -5.77
N LEU A 316 21.59 -4.26 -6.39
CA LEU A 316 20.97 -5.55 -6.73
C LEU A 316 21.75 -6.28 -7.83
N VAL A 317 22.12 -5.58 -8.91
CA VAL A 317 22.75 -6.20 -10.09
C VAL A 317 24.29 -6.24 -10.03
N GLY A 318 24.88 -5.71 -8.95
CA GLY A 318 26.31 -5.76 -8.72
C GLY A 318 27.13 -4.78 -9.60
N VAL A 319 26.54 -3.64 -10.00
CA VAL A 319 27.30 -2.57 -10.66
C VAL A 319 28.17 -1.88 -9.61
N PRO A 320 29.50 -1.81 -9.76
CA PRO A 320 30.37 -1.10 -8.83
C PRO A 320 29.90 0.37 -8.74
N GLN A 321 29.65 0.86 -7.54
CA GLN A 321 29.40 2.28 -7.33
C GLN A 321 30.70 2.99 -7.71
N GLY A 322 30.69 3.67 -8.85
CA GLY A 322 31.82 4.49 -9.26
C GLY A 322 32.07 5.52 -8.18
N SER A 323 33.31 5.60 -7.67
CA SER A 323 33.76 6.71 -6.85
C SER A 323 33.33 8.00 -7.56
N ALA A 324 32.43 8.75 -6.91
CA ALA A 324 32.09 10.09 -7.37
C ALA A 324 33.40 10.89 -7.45
N SER A 325 33.82 11.22 -8.66
CA SER A 325 34.89 12.16 -8.93
C SER A 325 34.37 13.58 -8.98
#